data_4af5d3193d084c026b3a46728093dd66
#
_entry.id   4af5d3193d084c026b3a46728093dd66
#
_cell.length_a   1.000
_cell.length_b   1.000
_cell.length_c   1.000
_cell.angle_alpha   90.00
_cell.angle_beta   90.00
_cell.angle_gamma   90.00
#
_symmetry.space_group_name_H-M   'P 1'
#
loop_
_entity.id
_entity.type
_entity.pdbx_description
1 polymer ?
#
loop_
_entity_poly.entity_id
_entity_poly.type
_entity_poly.pdbx_seq_one_letter_code
_entity_poly.pdbx_strand_id
1 'polypeptide(L)'
;MGRLFWKIFLSLWLTLLVTGAIVGGLVWQHNKQRIENLEVLADGPRAYFSVKSLARVLRHEGLEELDDVLEDRRERTHRPLKVLIVNPQGEDVLGRPVPPLMLNKAREALNDSAQTSVKQVTTPEGEVFLLFVPRREYFTSEQLYRGANDSYMHHKKGSPALLPPLPLFIMFLASLIFSAGLAWYITSPIRHLRKATNRFAEGKLDTRVMPAMGKRRDEITQLAKDFDHMAEQVQQLIATQKRLLNDVSHELRSPLARLQVAIEMGRQQPEKINELMQRIEKESHRLDELVGELLTLSRLEADIHQHEQDYIDINGLVESISEDVRFEASNQSKQLELSLTEEVLMNGSIELLRRAIENVMRNAVFYTPEHSQVDIKVRKKSNSISILVCDSGKGVSDDKLAELFQPFVRINESHQNIKVPGFGLGLAIARRAIELHGGEIQAYNREGAGLCIEMSLPI
;
A
#
# COMPACT_ATOMS: atom_id res chain seq x y z
N MET A 1 -20.90 -3.34 -12.71
CA MET A 1 -20.15 -2.79 -11.54
C MET A 1 -20.16 -3.81 -10.40
N GLY A 2 -19.04 -4.00 -9.67
CA GLY A 2 -18.96 -5.03 -8.61
C GLY A 2 -19.59 -4.58 -7.29
N ARG A 3 -19.93 -5.53 -6.41
CA ARG A 3 -20.49 -5.26 -5.07
C ARG A 3 -19.64 -4.30 -4.24
N LEU A 4 -18.30 -4.33 -4.37
CA LEU A 4 -17.36 -3.46 -3.66
C LEU A 4 -17.51 -1.99 -4.09
N PHE A 5 -17.66 -1.73 -5.40
CA PHE A 5 -17.91 -0.37 -5.92
C PHE A 5 -19.14 0.25 -5.26
N TRP A 6 -20.26 -0.48 -5.23
CA TRP A 6 -21.51 0.03 -4.66
C TRP A 6 -21.41 0.29 -3.15
N LYS A 7 -20.67 -0.56 -2.42
CA LYS A 7 -20.46 -0.35 -0.97
C LYS A 7 -19.66 0.92 -0.71
N ILE A 8 -18.53 1.12 -1.42
CA ILE A 8 -17.68 2.30 -1.27
C ILE A 8 -18.43 3.56 -1.73
N PHE A 9 -19.09 3.50 -2.89
CA PHE A 9 -19.88 4.60 -3.42
C PHE A 9 -20.97 5.04 -2.46
N LEU A 10 -21.83 4.11 -2.01
CA LEU A 10 -22.93 4.41 -1.08
C LEU A 10 -22.43 4.95 0.26
N SER A 11 -21.37 4.36 0.81
CA SER A 11 -20.78 4.82 2.07
C SER A 11 -20.29 6.27 1.96
N LEU A 12 -19.48 6.59 0.95
CA LEU A 12 -18.96 7.93 0.73
C LEU A 12 -20.07 8.93 0.43
N TRP A 13 -21.02 8.57 -0.43
CA TRP A 13 -22.11 9.43 -0.81
C TRP A 13 -23.04 9.72 0.37
N LEU A 14 -23.39 8.71 1.16
CA LEU A 14 -24.20 8.86 2.37
C LEU A 14 -23.48 9.75 3.41
N THR A 15 -22.20 9.57 3.62
CA THR A 15 -21.39 10.39 4.52
C THR A 15 -21.41 11.86 4.09
N LEU A 16 -21.23 12.15 2.80
CA LEU A 16 -21.29 13.50 2.28
C LEU A 16 -22.69 14.13 2.42
N LEU A 17 -23.76 13.35 2.19
CA LEU A 17 -25.13 13.80 2.38
C LEU A 17 -25.43 14.14 3.85
N VAL A 18 -25.06 13.25 4.79
CA VAL A 18 -25.27 13.46 6.23
C VAL A 18 -24.49 14.68 6.70
N THR A 19 -23.23 14.81 6.32
CA THR A 19 -22.40 15.97 6.67
C THR A 19 -23.00 17.26 6.11
N GLY A 20 -23.43 17.26 4.85
CA GLY A 20 -24.10 18.39 4.21
C GLY A 20 -25.40 18.78 4.93
N ALA A 21 -26.21 17.81 5.34
CA ALA A 21 -27.44 18.04 6.09
C ALA A 21 -27.17 18.64 7.48
N ILE A 22 -26.16 18.16 8.19
CA ILE A 22 -25.75 18.67 9.51
C ILE A 22 -25.27 20.11 9.37
N VAL A 23 -24.35 20.39 8.44
CA VAL A 23 -23.83 21.74 8.21
C VAL A 23 -24.95 22.71 7.79
N GLY A 24 -25.80 22.26 6.85
CA GLY A 24 -26.98 23.05 6.43
C GLY A 24 -27.93 23.36 7.59
N GLY A 25 -28.18 22.39 8.45
CA GLY A 25 -29.00 22.59 9.68
C GLY A 25 -28.38 23.57 10.66
N LEU A 26 -27.07 23.47 10.90
CA LEU A 26 -26.35 24.40 11.78
C LEU A 26 -26.36 25.83 11.24
N VAL A 27 -26.12 26.00 9.93
CA VAL A 27 -26.19 27.32 9.28
C VAL A 27 -27.61 27.91 9.35
N TRP A 28 -28.63 27.09 9.10
CA TRP A 28 -30.02 27.50 9.21
C TRP A 28 -30.37 27.94 10.65
N GLN A 29 -29.99 27.15 11.65
CA GLN A 29 -30.21 27.45 13.06
C GLN A 29 -29.49 28.74 13.48
N HIS A 30 -28.22 28.90 13.08
CA HIS A 30 -27.45 30.10 13.36
C HIS A 30 -28.06 31.35 12.71
N ASN A 31 -28.53 31.25 11.47
CA ASN A 31 -29.16 32.34 10.74
C ASN A 31 -30.53 32.71 11.37
N LYS A 32 -31.28 31.70 11.82
CA LYS A 32 -32.54 31.94 12.55
C LYS A 32 -32.30 32.67 13.87
N GLN A 33 -31.34 32.24 14.68
CA GLN A 33 -30.96 32.94 15.92
C GLN A 33 -30.46 34.36 15.66
N ARG A 34 -29.73 34.58 14.57
CA ARG A 34 -29.26 35.92 14.18
C ARG A 34 -30.41 36.84 13.84
N ILE A 35 -31.46 36.35 13.17
CA ILE A 35 -32.66 37.14 12.84
C ILE A 35 -33.49 37.46 14.12
N GLU A 36 -33.60 36.50 15.04
CA GLU A 36 -34.32 36.69 16.31
C GLU A 36 -33.58 37.64 17.24
N ASN A 37 -32.25 37.73 17.19
CA ASN A 37 -31.42 38.61 18.03
C ASN A 37 -31.10 39.97 17.40
N LEU A 38 -31.66 40.30 16.22
CA LEU A 38 -31.50 41.64 15.65
C LEU A 38 -32.23 42.66 16.52
N GLU A 39 -31.48 43.59 17.09
CA GLU A 39 -32.06 44.78 17.77
C GLU A 39 -32.86 45.57 16.76
N VAL A 40 -34.17 45.45 16.83
CA VAL A 40 -35.13 46.02 15.88
C VAL A 40 -35.33 47.54 16.15
N LEU A 41 -35.11 47.96 17.38
CA LEU A 41 -35.22 49.33 17.85
C LEU A 41 -33.84 49.99 17.88
N ALA A 42 -33.78 51.25 17.50
CA ALA A 42 -32.57 52.05 17.63
C ALA A 42 -32.44 52.53 19.08
N ASP A 43 -31.33 52.17 19.72
CA ASP A 43 -30.98 52.66 21.04
C ASP A 43 -29.80 53.66 20.96
N GLY A 44 -29.69 54.53 21.91
CA GLY A 44 -28.61 55.51 22.01
C GLY A 44 -29.04 56.98 22.20
N PRO A 45 -28.08 57.90 22.50
CA PRO A 45 -28.38 59.30 22.86
C PRO A 45 -29.22 59.99 21.83
N ARG A 46 -29.02 59.76 20.53
CA ARG A 46 -29.78 60.44 19.46
C ARG A 46 -31.23 59.94 19.39
N ALA A 47 -31.49 58.67 19.55
CA ALA A 47 -32.84 58.11 19.59
C ALA A 47 -33.57 58.62 20.83
N TYR A 48 -32.92 58.59 21.99
CA TYR A 48 -33.44 59.13 23.26
C TYR A 48 -33.82 60.57 23.16
N PHE A 49 -32.94 61.44 22.67
CA PHE A 49 -33.27 62.93 22.56
C PHE A 49 -34.40 63.12 21.56
N SER A 50 -34.47 62.40 20.46
CA SER A 50 -35.56 62.53 19.50
C SER A 50 -36.91 62.13 20.08
N VAL A 51 -36.99 61.04 20.80
CA VAL A 51 -38.19 60.53 21.47
C VAL A 51 -38.57 61.47 22.60
N LYS A 52 -37.60 61.92 23.42
CA LYS A 52 -37.86 62.84 24.55
C LYS A 52 -38.38 64.20 24.12
N SER A 53 -37.87 64.75 23.04
CA SER A 53 -38.35 66.09 22.54
C SER A 53 -39.76 65.98 22.03
N LEU A 54 -40.12 65.00 21.23
CA LEU A 54 -41.46 64.79 20.72
C LEU A 54 -42.45 64.37 21.81
N ALA A 55 -42.01 63.57 22.78
CA ALA A 55 -42.82 63.22 23.95
C ALA A 55 -43.20 64.41 24.80
N ARG A 56 -42.36 65.44 24.83
CA ARG A 56 -42.67 66.71 25.55
C ARG A 56 -43.72 67.49 24.82
N VAL A 57 -43.65 67.70 23.50
CA VAL A 57 -44.60 68.37 22.65
C VAL A 57 -45.99 67.74 22.78
N LEU A 58 -46.07 66.42 22.53
CA LEU A 58 -47.29 65.67 22.66
C LEU A 58 -47.97 65.74 24.02
N ARG A 59 -47.17 65.79 25.10
CA ARG A 59 -47.73 65.91 26.48
C ARG A 59 -48.30 67.26 26.82
N HIS A 60 -47.77 68.36 26.24
CA HIS A 60 -48.14 69.72 26.63
C HIS A 60 -49.01 70.41 25.59
N GLU A 61 -48.84 70.09 24.31
CA GLU A 61 -49.44 70.85 23.20
C GLU A 61 -50.44 70.03 22.38
N GLY A 62 -50.50 68.69 22.58
CA GLY A 62 -51.46 67.83 21.92
C GLY A 62 -51.04 67.45 20.50
N LEU A 63 -52.00 66.85 19.74
CA LEU A 63 -51.77 66.35 18.39
C LEU A 63 -51.79 67.44 17.31
N GLU A 64 -52.60 68.53 17.49
CA GLU A 64 -52.73 69.61 16.50
C GLU A 64 -51.43 70.42 16.36
N GLU A 65 -50.77 70.76 17.45
CA GLU A 65 -49.51 71.50 17.45
C GLU A 65 -48.31 70.54 17.00
N LEU A 66 -48.47 69.26 17.12
CA LEU A 66 -47.47 68.25 16.63
C LEU A 66 -47.34 68.35 15.11
N ASP A 67 -48.42 68.47 14.36
CA ASP A 67 -48.39 68.57 12.90
C ASP A 67 -47.66 69.86 12.46
N ASP A 68 -47.87 70.98 13.11
CA ASP A 68 -47.18 72.26 12.84
C ASP A 68 -45.66 72.14 13.14
N VAL A 69 -45.28 71.48 14.24
CA VAL A 69 -43.89 71.28 14.61
C VAL A 69 -43.21 70.26 13.65
N LEU A 70 -43.96 69.30 13.14
CA LEU A 70 -43.48 68.35 12.18
C LEU A 70 -43.29 68.94 10.78
N GLU A 71 -44.18 69.84 10.35
CA GLU A 71 -44.04 70.58 9.08
C GLU A 71 -42.87 71.53 9.12
N ASP A 72 -42.74 72.38 10.16
CA ASP A 72 -41.63 73.32 10.39
C ASP A 72 -40.28 72.57 10.39
N ARG A 73 -40.23 71.43 11.02
CA ARG A 73 -39.00 70.54 11.05
C ARG A 73 -38.72 69.92 9.71
N ARG A 74 -39.71 69.52 8.93
CA ARG A 74 -39.59 68.97 7.58
C ARG A 74 -39.07 70.06 6.62
N GLU A 75 -39.53 71.26 6.71
CA GLU A 75 -39.03 72.37 5.89
C GLU A 75 -37.59 72.77 6.22
N ARG A 76 -37.23 72.85 7.51
CA ARG A 76 -35.88 73.24 7.95
C ARG A 76 -34.80 72.21 7.75
N THR A 77 -35.09 70.89 7.85
CA THR A 77 -34.04 69.86 7.85
C THR A 77 -34.03 68.99 6.62
N HIS A 78 -35.04 68.98 5.77
CA HIS A 78 -35.21 68.07 4.61
C HIS A 78 -34.97 66.63 4.96
N ARG A 79 -35.10 66.24 6.25
CA ARG A 79 -34.85 64.82 6.70
C ARG A 79 -36.13 64.28 7.34
N PRO A 80 -36.50 63.02 6.97
CA PRO A 80 -37.70 62.40 7.54
C PRO A 80 -37.53 62.17 9.02
N LEU A 81 -38.65 62.33 9.74
CA LEU A 81 -38.74 62.08 11.17
C LEU A 81 -38.54 60.56 11.40
N LYS A 82 -37.50 60.20 12.14
CA LYS A 82 -37.18 58.80 12.42
C LYS A 82 -37.97 58.18 13.55
N VAL A 83 -38.75 58.99 14.31
CA VAL A 83 -39.57 58.50 15.43
C VAL A 83 -40.92 58.07 14.90
N LEU A 84 -41.37 56.87 15.24
CA LEU A 84 -42.72 56.38 15.05
C LEU A 84 -43.56 56.78 16.28
N ILE A 85 -44.75 57.34 16.00
CA ILE A 85 -45.72 57.76 17.02
C ILE A 85 -46.97 56.90 16.82
N VAL A 86 -47.11 55.89 17.64
CA VAL A 86 -48.12 54.84 17.42
C VAL A 86 -49.25 54.90 18.40
N ASN A 87 -50.46 54.90 17.89
CA ASN A 87 -51.71 54.91 18.66
C ASN A 87 -51.98 53.53 19.33
N PRO A 88 -52.96 53.41 20.23
CA PRO A 88 -53.26 52.10 20.86
C PRO A 88 -53.65 50.97 19.88
N GLN A 89 -54.16 51.36 18.70
CA GLN A 89 -54.53 50.42 17.61
C GLN A 89 -53.31 49.89 16.84
N GLY A 90 -52.16 50.48 17.08
CA GLY A 90 -50.89 50.01 16.43
C GLY A 90 -50.57 50.75 15.13
N GLU A 91 -51.24 51.86 14.85
CA GLU A 91 -51.07 52.71 13.67
C GLU A 91 -50.22 53.94 13.97
N ASP A 92 -49.31 54.32 13.08
CA ASP A 92 -48.51 55.52 13.21
C ASP A 92 -49.34 56.78 12.84
N VAL A 93 -49.21 57.79 13.61
CA VAL A 93 -49.94 59.06 13.38
C VAL A 93 -49.68 59.67 12.01
N LEU A 94 -48.50 59.47 11.45
CA LEU A 94 -48.13 59.92 10.11
C LEU A 94 -48.50 58.91 9.01
N GLY A 95 -49.28 57.85 9.33
CA GLY A 95 -49.70 56.84 8.37
C GLY A 95 -48.58 55.88 7.84
N ARG A 96 -47.45 55.87 8.53
CA ARG A 96 -46.34 55.00 8.14
C ARG A 96 -46.60 53.57 8.58
N PRO A 97 -46.16 52.52 7.81
CA PRO A 97 -46.39 51.13 8.17
C PRO A 97 -45.57 50.77 9.42
N VAL A 98 -46.24 50.24 10.45
CA VAL A 98 -45.61 49.80 11.70
C VAL A 98 -45.54 48.24 11.68
N PRO A 99 -44.36 47.61 11.52
CA PRO A 99 -44.27 46.16 11.56
C PRO A 99 -44.64 45.60 12.94
N PRO A 100 -45.48 44.53 13.01
CA PRO A 100 -45.94 43.97 14.28
C PRO A 100 -44.80 43.55 15.22
N LEU A 101 -43.68 43.11 14.67
CA LEU A 101 -42.47 42.74 15.44
C LEU A 101 -41.89 43.94 16.19
N MET A 102 -41.86 45.12 15.54
CA MET A 102 -41.35 46.38 16.16
C MET A 102 -42.27 46.85 17.27
N LEU A 103 -43.57 46.81 17.03
CA LEU A 103 -44.57 47.23 18.01
C LEU A 103 -44.49 46.31 19.25
N ASN A 104 -44.38 45.01 19.09
CA ASN A 104 -44.28 44.11 20.22
C ASN A 104 -42.98 44.35 21.01
N LYS A 105 -41.84 44.51 20.32
CA LYS A 105 -40.57 44.84 20.97
C LYS A 105 -40.59 46.22 21.65
N ALA A 106 -41.27 47.21 21.09
CA ALA A 106 -41.43 48.51 21.73
C ALA A 106 -42.33 48.44 23.00
N ARG A 107 -43.36 47.60 22.99
CA ARG A 107 -44.17 47.31 24.16
C ARG A 107 -43.42 46.55 25.26
N GLU A 108 -42.61 45.60 24.89
CA GLU A 108 -41.69 44.84 25.80
C GLU A 108 -40.72 45.85 26.47
N ALA A 109 -40.10 46.70 25.65
CA ALA A 109 -39.12 47.66 26.09
C ALA A 109 -39.65 48.72 27.08
N LEU A 110 -40.97 48.97 27.13
CA LEU A 110 -41.57 49.78 28.12
C LEU A 110 -41.47 49.24 29.56
N ASN A 111 -41.37 47.88 29.66
CA ASN A 111 -41.27 47.25 30.96
C ASN A 111 -39.77 47.06 31.39
N ASP A 112 -38.83 47.38 30.51
CA ASP A 112 -37.41 47.34 30.82
C ASP A 112 -36.85 48.74 31.08
N SER A 113 -36.54 49.02 32.33
CA SER A 113 -36.06 50.38 32.81
C SER A 113 -34.67 50.73 32.20
N ALA A 114 -34.01 49.83 31.52
CA ALA A 114 -32.70 50.02 30.85
C ALA A 114 -32.84 50.67 29.45
N GLN A 115 -33.99 50.53 28.77
CA GLN A 115 -34.22 51.11 27.43
C GLN A 115 -34.91 52.50 27.51
N THR A 116 -34.11 53.52 27.31
CA THR A 116 -34.57 54.93 27.43
C THR A 116 -35.10 55.53 26.12
N SER A 117 -35.00 54.81 25.01
CA SER A 117 -35.38 55.26 23.65
C SER A 117 -36.84 54.95 23.25
N VAL A 118 -37.62 54.33 24.16
CA VAL A 118 -39.06 54.08 24.00
C VAL A 118 -39.80 54.80 25.09
N LYS A 119 -40.86 55.51 24.75
CA LYS A 119 -41.70 56.23 25.72
C LYS A 119 -43.19 56.16 25.42
N GLN A 120 -43.98 55.94 26.43
CA GLN A 120 -45.40 56.09 26.37
C GLN A 120 -45.77 57.48 26.86
N VAL A 121 -46.64 58.20 26.15
CA VAL A 121 -47.08 59.56 26.43
C VAL A 121 -48.59 59.62 26.36
N THR A 122 -49.18 60.31 27.30
CA THR A 122 -50.63 60.65 27.32
C THR A 122 -50.75 62.09 26.96
N THR A 123 -51.59 62.42 25.97
CA THR A 123 -51.90 63.80 25.56
C THR A 123 -52.85 64.44 26.57
N PRO A 124 -52.99 65.77 26.53
CA PRO A 124 -53.99 66.51 27.40
C PRO A 124 -55.43 66.01 27.18
N GLU A 125 -55.75 65.47 26.03
CA GLU A 125 -57.06 64.91 25.65
C GLU A 125 -57.29 63.47 26.15
N GLY A 126 -56.28 62.86 26.79
CA GLY A 126 -56.37 61.51 27.38
C GLY A 126 -55.95 60.37 26.44
N GLU A 127 -55.50 60.66 25.22
CA GLU A 127 -55.03 59.69 24.29
C GLU A 127 -53.58 59.16 24.60
N VAL A 128 -53.33 57.90 24.41
CA VAL A 128 -52.05 57.27 24.77
C VAL A 128 -51.28 56.92 23.50
N PHE A 129 -50.04 57.40 23.37
CA PHE A 129 -49.18 57.13 22.23
C PHE A 129 -47.88 56.48 22.68
N LEU A 130 -47.37 55.57 21.83
CA LEU A 130 -46.09 54.88 21.99
C LEU A 130 -45.08 55.48 20.99
N LEU A 131 -43.96 56.04 21.50
CA LEU A 131 -42.92 56.65 20.71
C LEU A 131 -41.68 55.83 20.75
N PHE A 132 -41.14 55.43 19.56
CA PHE A 132 -39.89 54.75 19.43
C PHE A 132 -39.21 55.03 18.09
N VAL A 133 -37.90 54.73 18.00
CA VAL A 133 -37.10 54.89 16.77
C VAL A 133 -36.76 53.52 16.19
N PRO A 134 -37.21 53.24 14.95
CA PRO A 134 -36.80 52.02 14.27
C PRO A 134 -35.34 52.11 13.88
N ARG A 135 -34.62 50.93 13.87
CA ARG A 135 -33.26 50.87 13.37
C ARG A 135 -33.24 51.06 11.86
N ARG A 136 -32.25 51.77 11.34
CA ARG A 136 -32.17 52.24 9.93
C ARG A 136 -32.17 51.09 8.88
N GLU A 137 -31.87 49.88 9.30
CA GLU A 137 -31.82 48.69 8.44
C GLU A 137 -33.21 48.15 8.08
N TYR A 138 -34.26 48.57 8.79
CA TYR A 138 -35.63 48.08 8.57
C TYR A 138 -36.52 49.05 7.75
N PHE A 139 -36.04 50.26 7.51
CA PHE A 139 -36.74 51.24 6.68
C PHE A 139 -35.79 51.84 5.65
N THR A 140 -36.10 51.67 4.39
CA THR A 140 -35.49 52.48 3.33
C THR A 140 -35.97 53.91 3.44
N SER A 141 -35.10 54.89 3.07
CA SER A 141 -35.47 56.34 3.08
C SER A 141 -36.77 56.58 2.32
N GLU A 142 -37.15 55.81 1.36
CA GLU A 142 -38.36 55.90 0.56
C GLU A 142 -39.62 55.48 1.31
N GLN A 143 -39.57 54.53 2.22
CA GLN A 143 -40.69 54.08 3.05
C GLN A 143 -41.00 55.10 4.21
N LEU A 144 -40.05 55.93 4.58
CA LEU A 144 -40.22 57.02 5.57
C LEU A 144 -40.82 58.26 4.96
N TYR A 145 -40.84 58.43 3.64
CA TYR A 145 -41.34 59.55 2.90
C TYR A 145 -42.76 59.38 2.36
N ARG A 146 -43.26 58.19 2.19
CA ARG A 146 -44.59 57.92 1.64
C ARG A 146 -45.61 57.91 2.76
N GLY A 147 -46.32 59.06 2.88
CA GLY A 147 -47.57 59.15 3.61
C GLY A 147 -48.67 58.31 2.93
N ALA A 148 -49.74 58.07 3.63
CA ALA A 148 -50.83 57.11 3.49
C ALA A 148 -51.56 56.97 2.13
N ASN A 149 -51.01 57.41 1.00
CA ASN A 149 -51.76 57.44 -0.25
C ASN A 149 -51.36 56.33 -1.30
N ASP A 150 -50.63 55.31 -0.94
CA ASP A 150 -50.44 54.15 -1.88
C ASP A 150 -50.75 52.87 -1.14
N SER A 151 -52.00 52.43 -1.33
CA SER A 151 -52.52 51.12 -0.98
C SER A 151 -51.75 49.99 -1.65
N TYR A 152 -51.50 48.99 -0.87
CA TYR A 152 -51.15 47.64 -1.33
C TYR A 152 -49.83 47.45 -2.11
N MET A 153 -48.73 47.57 -1.42
CA MET A 153 -47.59 46.74 -1.76
C MET A 153 -47.73 45.43 -1.03
N HIS A 154 -47.93 44.38 -1.80
CA HIS A 154 -47.83 43.00 -1.34
C HIS A 154 -46.62 42.88 -0.43
N HIS A 155 -46.85 42.56 0.84
CA HIS A 155 -45.86 41.96 1.69
C HIS A 155 -45.36 40.70 0.99
N LYS A 156 -44.25 40.77 0.28
CA LYS A 156 -43.42 39.62 0.07
C LYS A 156 -43.04 39.14 1.48
N LYS A 157 -43.86 38.23 2.05
CA LYS A 157 -43.40 37.37 3.14
C LYS A 157 -42.05 36.88 2.68
N GLY A 158 -40.97 37.40 3.25
CA GLY A 158 -39.67 36.77 3.18
C GLY A 158 -39.87 35.43 3.81
N SER A 159 -40.17 34.44 2.96
CA SER A 159 -40.05 33.05 3.35
C SER A 159 -38.68 32.95 4.00
N PRO A 160 -38.55 32.26 5.17
CA PRO A 160 -37.23 31.96 5.69
C PRO A 160 -36.44 31.44 4.53
N ALA A 161 -35.32 32.08 4.19
CA ALA A 161 -34.58 31.80 2.99
C ALA A 161 -34.13 30.32 3.05
N LEU A 162 -35.00 29.45 2.54
CA LEU A 162 -34.62 28.17 2.08
C LEU A 162 -33.45 28.42 1.13
N LEU A 163 -32.29 27.85 1.41
CA LEU A 163 -31.15 27.93 0.53
C LEU A 163 -31.68 27.76 -0.89
N PRO A 164 -31.35 28.65 -1.83
CA PRO A 164 -31.93 28.57 -3.17
C PRO A 164 -31.73 27.15 -3.70
N PRO A 165 -32.74 26.51 -4.34
CA PRO A 165 -32.68 25.07 -4.71
C PRO A 165 -31.54 24.75 -5.66
N LEU A 166 -31.06 25.72 -6.43
CA LEU A 166 -29.98 25.55 -7.40
C LEU A 166 -28.63 25.16 -6.78
N PRO A 167 -28.08 25.89 -5.75
CA PRO A 167 -26.82 25.44 -5.12
C PRO A 167 -26.93 24.11 -4.38
N LEU A 168 -28.08 23.76 -3.83
CA LEU A 168 -28.30 22.45 -3.22
C LEU A 168 -28.25 21.35 -4.27
N PHE A 169 -28.86 21.56 -5.44
CA PHE A 169 -28.81 20.62 -6.56
C PHE A 169 -27.39 20.45 -7.10
N ILE A 170 -26.65 21.55 -7.28
CA ILE A 170 -25.23 21.51 -7.72
C ILE A 170 -24.38 20.74 -6.71
N MET A 171 -24.54 20.97 -5.42
CA MET A 171 -23.82 20.26 -4.35
C MET A 171 -24.14 18.76 -4.36
N PHE A 172 -25.38 18.39 -4.54
CA PHE A 172 -25.81 16.99 -4.65
C PHE A 172 -25.18 16.31 -5.87
N LEU A 173 -25.22 16.95 -7.03
CA LEU A 173 -24.65 16.42 -8.26
C LEU A 173 -23.12 16.30 -8.16
N ALA A 174 -22.45 17.30 -7.61
CA ALA A 174 -21.01 17.27 -7.38
C ALA A 174 -20.60 16.13 -6.41
N SER A 175 -21.36 15.94 -5.32
CA SER A 175 -21.18 14.83 -4.38
C SER A 175 -21.33 13.46 -5.05
N LEU A 176 -22.33 13.30 -5.91
CA LEU A 176 -22.57 12.07 -6.66
C LEU A 176 -21.39 11.73 -7.59
N ILE A 177 -20.96 12.74 -8.38
CA ILE A 177 -19.85 12.58 -9.35
C ILE A 177 -18.55 12.28 -8.61
N PHE A 178 -18.25 13.01 -7.54
CA PHE A 178 -17.04 12.81 -6.72
C PHE A 178 -17.01 11.40 -6.10
N SER A 179 -18.12 10.98 -5.48
CA SER A 179 -18.22 9.65 -4.86
C SER A 179 -18.08 8.53 -5.88
N ALA A 180 -18.71 8.69 -7.07
CA ALA A 180 -18.58 7.72 -8.16
C ALA A 180 -17.15 7.64 -8.70
N GLY A 181 -16.51 8.79 -8.91
CA GLY A 181 -15.11 8.88 -9.37
C GLY A 181 -14.15 8.24 -8.37
N LEU A 182 -14.28 8.54 -7.08
CA LEU A 182 -13.42 7.99 -6.04
C LEU A 182 -13.64 6.47 -5.87
N ALA A 183 -14.89 6.02 -5.87
CA ALA A 183 -15.21 4.60 -5.81
C ALA A 183 -14.64 3.83 -7.02
N TRP A 184 -14.70 4.39 -8.21
CA TRP A 184 -14.10 3.81 -9.40
C TRP A 184 -12.58 3.80 -9.33
N TYR A 185 -11.96 4.90 -8.87
CA TYR A 185 -10.53 5.06 -8.72
C TYR A 185 -9.91 4.00 -7.78
N ILE A 186 -10.61 3.66 -6.68
CA ILE A 186 -10.15 2.64 -5.73
C ILE A 186 -10.49 1.23 -6.22
N THR A 187 -11.70 1.02 -6.74
CA THR A 187 -12.19 -0.34 -7.04
C THR A 187 -11.59 -0.93 -8.32
N SER A 188 -11.27 -0.08 -9.32
CA SER A 188 -10.75 -0.53 -10.61
C SER A 188 -9.44 -1.32 -10.49
N PRO A 189 -8.38 -0.82 -9.83
CA PRO A 189 -7.12 -1.56 -9.67
C PRO A 189 -7.26 -2.82 -8.82
N ILE A 190 -8.08 -2.79 -7.77
CA ILE A 190 -8.37 -3.98 -6.94
C ILE A 190 -9.02 -5.09 -7.80
N ARG A 191 -9.85 -4.72 -8.75
CA ARG A 191 -10.45 -5.67 -9.70
C ARG A 191 -9.42 -6.28 -10.64
N HIS A 192 -8.44 -5.48 -11.11
CA HIS A 192 -7.34 -6.00 -11.94
C HIS A 192 -6.48 -6.98 -11.16
N LEU A 193 -6.11 -6.62 -9.92
CA LEU A 193 -5.36 -7.51 -9.04
C LEU A 193 -6.11 -8.83 -8.80
N ARG A 194 -7.40 -8.79 -8.44
CA ARG A 194 -8.22 -10.00 -8.26
C ARG A 194 -8.29 -10.87 -9.51
N LYS A 195 -8.46 -10.25 -10.69
CA LYS A 195 -8.47 -11.01 -11.96
C LYS A 195 -7.12 -11.66 -12.23
N ALA A 196 -6.02 -10.95 -11.98
CA ALA A 196 -4.68 -11.48 -12.14
C ALA A 196 -4.43 -12.65 -11.19
N THR A 197 -4.79 -12.53 -9.91
CA THR A 197 -4.68 -13.61 -8.91
C THR A 197 -5.47 -14.84 -9.35
N ASN A 198 -6.71 -14.68 -9.84
CA ASN A 198 -7.50 -15.81 -10.33
C ASN A 198 -6.84 -16.48 -11.55
N ARG A 199 -6.37 -15.70 -12.52
CA ARG A 199 -5.67 -16.25 -13.70
C ARG A 199 -4.39 -16.97 -13.32
N PHE A 200 -3.66 -16.42 -12.36
CA PHE A 200 -2.45 -17.05 -11.83
C PHE A 200 -2.77 -18.39 -11.15
N ALA A 201 -3.85 -18.44 -10.33
CA ALA A 201 -4.33 -19.67 -9.71
C ALA A 201 -4.83 -20.71 -10.73
N GLU A 202 -5.31 -20.28 -11.92
CA GLU A 202 -5.64 -21.15 -13.05
C GLU A 202 -4.41 -21.68 -13.79
N GLY A 203 -3.19 -21.38 -13.31
CA GLY A 203 -1.93 -21.85 -13.92
C GLY A 203 -1.36 -20.94 -15.01
N LYS A 204 -1.92 -19.74 -15.24
CA LYS A 204 -1.37 -18.74 -16.17
C LYS A 204 -0.29 -17.93 -15.48
N LEU A 205 0.88 -18.52 -15.32
CA LEU A 205 1.99 -17.99 -14.51
C LEU A 205 2.64 -16.74 -15.13
N ASP A 206 2.39 -16.44 -16.40
CA ASP A 206 2.84 -15.23 -17.11
C ASP A 206 2.03 -13.98 -16.78
N THR A 207 0.98 -14.12 -15.95
CA THR A 207 0.11 -13.01 -15.58
C THR A 207 0.86 -11.98 -14.74
N ARG A 208 0.79 -10.69 -15.17
CA ARG A 208 1.36 -9.54 -14.44
C ARG A 208 0.29 -8.45 -14.27
N VAL A 209 0.39 -7.71 -13.17
CA VAL A 209 -0.59 -6.66 -12.78
C VAL A 209 -0.07 -5.27 -13.10
N MET A 210 1.23 -5.03 -12.96
CA MET A 210 1.84 -3.71 -13.16
C MET A 210 1.48 -3.03 -14.49
N PRO A 211 1.40 -3.71 -15.65
CA PRO A 211 1.00 -3.07 -16.90
C PRO A 211 -0.41 -2.43 -16.86
N ALA A 212 -1.30 -2.93 -15.99
CA ALA A 212 -2.66 -2.42 -15.83
C ALA A 212 -2.77 -1.27 -14.79
N MET A 213 -1.71 -0.97 -14.02
CA MET A 213 -1.71 0.05 -12.96
C MET A 213 -1.43 1.46 -13.48
N GLY A 214 -0.91 1.61 -14.69
CA GLY A 214 -0.58 2.92 -15.28
C GLY A 214 0.50 3.67 -14.53
N LYS A 215 0.30 5.01 -14.34
CA LYS A 215 1.29 5.90 -13.69
C LYS A 215 1.03 6.13 -12.20
N ARG A 216 0.23 5.31 -11.56
CA ARG A 216 -0.07 5.44 -10.11
C ARG A 216 1.17 5.20 -9.25
N ARG A 217 1.20 5.85 -8.07
CA ARG A 217 2.28 5.73 -7.08
C ARG A 217 1.70 5.66 -5.66
N ASP A 218 0.80 4.71 -5.44
CA ASP A 218 0.13 4.49 -4.16
C ASP A 218 0.36 3.06 -3.63
N GLU A 219 -0.18 2.75 -2.47
CA GLU A 219 -0.07 1.45 -1.79
C GLU A 219 -0.62 0.31 -2.65
N ILE A 220 -1.63 0.59 -3.48
CA ILE A 220 -2.19 -0.40 -4.41
C ILE A 220 -1.17 -0.75 -5.50
N THR A 221 -0.39 0.23 -5.95
CA THR A 221 0.71 -0.01 -6.90
C THR A 221 1.83 -0.81 -6.26
N GLN A 222 2.15 -0.55 -4.99
CA GLN A 222 3.13 -1.36 -4.27
C GLN A 222 2.66 -2.81 -4.16
N LEU A 223 1.40 -3.05 -3.76
CA LEU A 223 0.81 -4.39 -3.73
C LEU A 223 0.84 -5.10 -5.09
N ALA A 224 0.65 -4.36 -6.19
CA ALA A 224 0.76 -4.93 -7.54
C ALA A 224 2.19 -5.35 -7.88
N LYS A 225 3.22 -4.60 -7.44
CA LYS A 225 4.63 -4.98 -7.59
C LYS A 225 4.97 -6.23 -6.77
N ASP A 226 4.49 -6.27 -5.54
CA ASP A 226 4.73 -7.41 -4.65
C ASP A 226 4.08 -8.68 -5.23
N PHE A 227 2.87 -8.55 -5.81
CA PHE A 227 2.24 -9.65 -6.55
C PHE A 227 3.06 -10.09 -7.75
N ASP A 228 3.52 -9.16 -8.59
CA ASP A 228 4.31 -9.48 -9.78
C ASP A 228 5.65 -10.14 -9.41
N HIS A 229 6.28 -9.70 -8.33
CA HIS A 229 7.51 -10.32 -7.79
C HIS A 229 7.24 -11.75 -7.31
N MET A 230 6.19 -11.96 -6.50
CA MET A 230 5.76 -13.30 -6.09
C MET A 230 5.43 -14.19 -7.29
N ALA A 231 4.73 -13.67 -8.29
CA ALA A 231 4.38 -14.40 -9.49
C ALA A 231 5.62 -14.84 -10.28
N GLU A 232 6.64 -13.98 -10.34
CA GLU A 232 7.92 -14.30 -10.97
C GLU A 232 8.66 -15.40 -10.22
N GLN A 233 8.75 -15.32 -8.90
CA GLN A 233 9.38 -16.34 -8.06
C GLN A 233 8.71 -17.71 -8.23
N VAL A 234 7.37 -17.76 -8.18
CA VAL A 234 6.62 -19.01 -8.37
C VAL A 234 6.81 -19.56 -9.80
N GLN A 235 6.79 -18.68 -10.80
CA GLN A 235 7.05 -19.09 -12.19
C GLN A 235 8.44 -19.70 -12.36
N GLN A 236 9.48 -19.08 -11.77
CA GLN A 236 10.85 -19.59 -11.81
C GLN A 236 10.97 -20.95 -11.08
N LEU A 237 10.32 -21.06 -9.90
CA LEU A 237 10.30 -22.32 -9.14
C LEU A 237 9.70 -23.46 -9.95
N ILE A 238 8.54 -23.25 -10.56
CA ILE A 238 7.86 -24.26 -11.39
C ILE A 238 8.69 -24.61 -12.64
N ALA A 239 9.32 -23.62 -13.26
CA ALA A 239 10.17 -23.84 -14.42
C ALA A 239 11.40 -24.69 -14.05
N THR A 240 12.04 -24.41 -12.90
CA THR A 240 13.17 -25.18 -12.37
C THR A 240 12.75 -26.61 -12.04
N GLN A 241 11.60 -26.78 -11.35
CA GLN A 241 11.07 -28.10 -11.03
C GLN A 241 10.75 -28.93 -12.28
N LYS A 242 10.14 -28.31 -13.30
CA LYS A 242 9.87 -29.01 -14.58
C LYS A 242 11.16 -29.43 -15.28
N ARG A 243 12.20 -28.60 -15.28
CA ARG A 243 13.51 -28.91 -15.86
C ARG A 243 14.12 -30.11 -15.13
N LEU A 244 14.15 -30.03 -13.79
CA LEU A 244 14.67 -31.10 -12.94
C LEU A 244 13.96 -32.45 -13.23
N LEU A 245 12.62 -32.48 -13.28
CA LEU A 245 11.88 -33.72 -13.62
C LEU A 245 12.18 -34.24 -15.01
N ASN A 246 12.38 -33.36 -15.98
CA ASN A 246 12.75 -33.75 -17.35
C ASN A 246 14.16 -34.35 -17.38
N ASP A 247 15.13 -33.71 -16.71
CA ASP A 247 16.50 -34.14 -16.66
C ASP A 247 16.63 -35.50 -15.91
N VAL A 248 15.92 -35.66 -14.78
CA VAL A 248 15.79 -36.95 -14.08
C VAL A 248 15.27 -38.05 -15.02
N SER A 249 14.21 -37.73 -15.78
CA SER A 249 13.62 -38.72 -16.72
C SER A 249 14.61 -39.14 -17.80
N HIS A 250 15.41 -38.20 -18.30
CA HIS A 250 16.45 -38.48 -19.28
C HIS A 250 17.59 -39.33 -18.69
N GLU A 251 18.10 -38.97 -17.51
CA GLU A 251 19.19 -39.68 -16.84
C GLU A 251 18.81 -41.08 -16.35
N LEU A 252 17.53 -41.32 -16.02
CA LEU A 252 17.01 -42.65 -15.69
C LEU A 252 16.82 -43.53 -16.94
N ARG A 253 16.35 -42.94 -18.05
CA ARG A 253 16.06 -43.73 -19.29
C ARG A 253 17.29 -44.39 -19.88
N SER A 254 18.42 -43.69 -19.85
CA SER A 254 19.67 -44.17 -20.45
C SER A 254 20.21 -45.49 -19.80
N PRO A 255 20.41 -45.55 -18.46
CA PRO A 255 20.83 -46.78 -17.80
C PRO A 255 19.79 -47.92 -17.92
N LEU A 256 18.48 -47.61 -17.83
CA LEU A 256 17.41 -48.58 -18.01
C LEU A 256 17.46 -49.23 -19.40
N ALA A 257 17.66 -48.43 -20.45
CA ALA A 257 17.82 -48.96 -21.81
C ALA A 257 19.05 -49.87 -21.92
N ARG A 258 20.19 -49.50 -21.29
CA ARG A 258 21.39 -50.36 -21.27
C ARG A 258 21.18 -51.67 -20.50
N LEU A 259 20.46 -51.65 -19.39
CA LEU A 259 20.04 -52.83 -18.64
C LEU A 259 19.17 -53.76 -19.51
N GLN A 260 18.16 -53.22 -20.19
CA GLN A 260 17.31 -54.03 -21.08
C GLN A 260 18.10 -54.70 -22.20
N VAL A 261 19.01 -53.94 -22.84
CA VAL A 261 19.90 -54.50 -23.87
C VAL A 261 20.79 -55.60 -23.29
N ALA A 262 21.38 -55.38 -22.11
CA ALA A 262 22.24 -56.40 -21.49
C ALA A 262 21.47 -57.71 -21.16
N ILE A 263 20.23 -57.57 -20.64
CA ILE A 263 19.36 -58.72 -20.36
C ILE A 263 18.98 -59.43 -21.62
N GLU A 264 18.64 -58.76 -22.70
CA GLU A 264 18.25 -59.36 -23.95
C GLU A 264 19.46 -60.09 -24.63
N MET A 265 20.66 -59.47 -24.59
CA MET A 265 21.87 -60.05 -25.05
C MET A 265 22.23 -61.33 -24.24
N GLY A 266 21.99 -61.34 -22.91
CA GLY A 266 22.20 -62.48 -22.06
C GLY A 266 21.31 -63.71 -22.41
N ARG A 267 20.11 -63.44 -22.89
CA ARG A 267 19.19 -64.48 -23.42
C ARG A 267 19.68 -65.07 -24.76
N GLN A 268 20.28 -64.21 -25.58
CA GLN A 268 20.74 -64.67 -26.94
C GLN A 268 22.14 -65.25 -26.94
N GLN A 269 23.04 -64.89 -26.00
CA GLN A 269 24.43 -65.30 -25.89
C GLN A 269 24.76 -65.80 -24.48
N PRO A 270 24.36 -67.04 -24.13
CA PRO A 270 24.58 -67.57 -22.78
C PRO A 270 26.06 -67.68 -22.38
N GLU A 271 26.95 -67.78 -23.34
CA GLU A 271 28.41 -67.85 -23.12
C GLU A 271 28.99 -66.54 -22.55
N LYS A 272 28.29 -65.38 -22.70
CA LYS A 272 28.70 -64.06 -22.18
C LYS A 272 27.98 -63.69 -20.92
N ILE A 273 27.22 -64.55 -20.30
CA ILE A 273 26.35 -64.26 -19.20
C ILE A 273 27.07 -63.55 -18.03
N ASN A 274 28.28 -63.98 -17.68
CA ASN A 274 29.04 -63.37 -16.57
C ASN A 274 29.45 -61.93 -16.84
N GLU A 275 29.86 -61.59 -18.06
CA GLU A 275 30.20 -60.21 -18.46
C GLU A 275 28.97 -59.33 -18.45
N LEU A 276 27.84 -59.83 -18.94
CA LEU A 276 26.60 -59.16 -18.98
C LEU A 276 26.01 -58.91 -17.58
N MET A 277 26.15 -59.89 -16.69
CA MET A 277 25.77 -59.77 -15.28
C MET A 277 26.56 -58.65 -14.58
N GLN A 278 27.87 -58.56 -14.75
CA GLN A 278 28.70 -57.48 -14.23
C GLN A 278 28.26 -56.13 -14.77
N ARG A 279 27.84 -56.07 -16.04
CA ARG A 279 27.34 -54.86 -16.65
C ARG A 279 25.98 -54.47 -16.07
N ILE A 280 25.09 -55.41 -15.82
CA ILE A 280 23.80 -55.19 -15.16
C ILE A 280 24.03 -54.69 -13.75
N GLU A 281 24.89 -55.32 -12.97
CA GLU A 281 25.25 -54.92 -11.62
C GLU A 281 25.79 -53.48 -11.60
N LYS A 282 26.70 -53.14 -12.48
CA LYS A 282 27.23 -51.76 -12.61
C LYS A 282 26.16 -50.70 -12.92
N GLU A 283 25.25 -50.99 -13.89
CA GLU A 283 24.20 -50.05 -14.23
C GLU A 283 23.14 -49.93 -13.10
N SER A 284 22.90 -51.04 -12.35
CA SER A 284 22.02 -51.03 -11.17
C SER A 284 22.61 -50.18 -10.04
N HIS A 285 23.91 -50.35 -9.73
CA HIS A 285 24.61 -49.50 -8.78
C HIS A 285 24.53 -48.02 -9.16
N ARG A 286 24.73 -47.73 -10.44
CA ARG A 286 24.64 -46.36 -10.94
C ARG A 286 23.25 -45.75 -10.79
N LEU A 287 22.18 -46.55 -10.95
CA LEU A 287 20.80 -46.08 -10.69
C LEU A 287 20.57 -45.81 -9.21
N ASP A 288 21.10 -46.65 -8.32
CA ASP A 288 20.98 -46.46 -6.88
C ASP A 288 21.70 -45.19 -6.43
N GLU A 289 22.90 -44.93 -6.93
CA GLU A 289 23.63 -43.66 -6.70
C GLU A 289 22.80 -42.43 -7.15
N LEU A 290 22.22 -42.49 -8.37
CA LEU A 290 21.38 -41.36 -8.87
C LEU A 290 20.19 -41.12 -7.97
N VAL A 291 19.49 -42.17 -7.56
CA VAL A 291 18.34 -42.04 -6.65
C VAL A 291 18.77 -41.46 -5.29
N GLY A 292 19.91 -41.92 -4.75
CA GLY A 292 20.49 -41.42 -3.50
C GLY A 292 20.85 -39.92 -3.56
N GLU A 293 21.47 -39.46 -4.65
CA GLU A 293 21.80 -38.07 -4.89
C GLU A 293 20.52 -37.20 -5.03
N LEU A 294 19.50 -37.70 -5.76
CA LEU A 294 18.23 -37.03 -5.93
C LEU A 294 17.45 -36.84 -4.61
N LEU A 295 17.40 -37.92 -3.79
CA LEU A 295 16.78 -37.88 -2.47
C LEU A 295 17.51 -36.90 -1.56
N THR A 296 18.83 -36.84 -1.62
CA THR A 296 19.62 -35.87 -0.89
C THR A 296 19.30 -34.45 -1.33
N LEU A 297 19.31 -34.16 -2.64
CA LEU A 297 18.97 -32.82 -3.16
C LEU A 297 17.54 -32.43 -2.78
N SER A 298 16.58 -33.33 -2.92
CA SER A 298 15.18 -33.09 -2.56
C SER A 298 14.99 -32.77 -1.07
N ARG A 299 15.73 -33.47 -0.19
CA ARG A 299 15.70 -33.17 1.27
C ARG A 299 16.30 -31.80 1.58
N LEU A 300 17.37 -31.43 0.89
CA LEU A 300 18.01 -30.13 1.04
C LEU A 300 17.13 -28.97 0.51
N GLU A 301 16.38 -29.19 -0.57
CA GLU A 301 15.45 -28.19 -1.12
C GLU A 301 14.21 -27.98 -0.25
N ALA A 302 13.74 -29.04 0.44
CA ALA A 302 12.56 -28.95 1.31
C ALA A 302 12.80 -28.15 2.59
N ASP A 303 14.02 -27.64 2.83
CA ASP A 303 14.40 -26.81 3.97
C ASP A 303 13.93 -27.38 5.33
N ILE A 304 14.05 -28.74 5.45
CA ILE A 304 13.64 -29.43 6.68
C ILE A 304 14.70 -29.12 7.73
N HIS A 305 14.42 -28.14 8.56
CA HIS A 305 15.23 -27.61 9.67
C HIS A 305 15.50 -28.61 10.80
N GLN A 306 15.59 -29.89 10.55
CA GLN A 306 15.88 -30.94 11.51
C GLN A 306 17.27 -31.55 11.34
N HIS A 307 18.26 -30.70 11.06
CA HIS A 307 19.62 -31.18 11.09
C HIS A 307 20.16 -30.94 12.51
N GLU A 308 20.60 -31.98 13.16
CA GLU A 308 21.36 -31.85 14.42
C GLU A 308 22.53 -30.91 14.14
N GLN A 309 22.55 -29.82 14.87
CA GLN A 309 23.65 -28.85 14.79
C GLN A 309 24.70 -29.25 15.84
N ASP A 310 25.81 -29.74 15.36
CA ASP A 310 26.95 -30.08 16.18
C ASP A 310 28.06 -29.03 16.06
N TYR A 311 28.93 -28.97 17.07
CA TYR A 311 30.19 -28.25 16.98
C TYR A 311 31.17 -29.07 16.13
N ILE A 312 31.51 -28.56 14.97
CA ILE A 312 32.31 -29.28 13.95
C ILE A 312 33.70 -28.65 13.89
N ASP A 313 34.74 -29.46 14.08
CA ASP A 313 36.09 -29.10 13.68
C ASP A 313 36.23 -29.24 12.16
N ILE A 314 36.31 -28.11 11.48
CA ILE A 314 36.41 -28.06 10.01
C ILE A 314 37.74 -28.63 9.54
N ASN A 315 38.82 -28.38 10.25
CA ASN A 315 40.13 -28.91 9.89
C ASN A 315 40.14 -30.45 9.94
N GLY A 316 39.68 -31.03 11.06
CA GLY A 316 39.56 -32.47 11.21
C GLY A 316 38.60 -33.09 10.16
N LEU A 317 37.51 -32.42 9.83
CA LEU A 317 36.59 -32.88 8.79
C LEU A 317 37.26 -32.86 7.41
N VAL A 318 37.91 -31.76 7.00
CA VAL A 318 38.63 -31.67 5.72
C VAL A 318 39.77 -32.66 5.63
N GLU A 319 40.53 -32.88 6.71
CA GLU A 319 41.61 -33.83 6.81
C GLU A 319 41.11 -35.28 6.58
N SER A 320 40.05 -35.67 7.31
CA SER A 320 39.40 -36.96 7.17
C SER A 320 38.94 -37.24 5.73
N ILE A 321 38.28 -36.27 5.08
CA ILE A 321 37.84 -36.41 3.69
C ILE A 321 39.04 -36.46 2.73
N SER A 322 40.08 -35.68 3.02
CA SER A 322 41.30 -35.65 2.19
C SER A 322 42.04 -36.98 2.20
N GLU A 323 42.02 -37.75 3.32
CA GLU A 323 42.60 -39.10 3.38
C GLU A 323 41.89 -40.07 2.44
N ASP A 324 40.52 -40.06 2.46
CA ASP A 324 39.71 -40.91 1.59
C ASP A 324 39.92 -40.54 0.12
N VAL A 325 39.89 -39.27 -0.23
CA VAL A 325 40.08 -38.77 -1.60
C VAL A 325 41.52 -38.94 -2.09
N ARG A 326 42.52 -38.86 -1.20
CA ARG A 326 43.95 -39.10 -1.53
C ARG A 326 44.18 -40.53 -2.01
N PHE A 327 43.52 -41.52 -1.39
CA PHE A 327 43.57 -42.90 -1.85
C PHE A 327 43.02 -43.04 -3.28
N GLU A 328 41.87 -42.37 -3.57
CA GLU A 328 41.30 -42.37 -4.93
C GLU A 328 42.23 -41.68 -5.96
N ALA A 329 42.82 -40.53 -5.58
CA ALA A 329 43.72 -39.75 -6.41
C ALA A 329 45.02 -40.52 -6.73
N SER A 330 45.61 -41.21 -5.73
CA SER A 330 46.85 -42.00 -5.90
C SER A 330 46.67 -43.13 -6.90
N ASN A 331 45.51 -43.80 -6.92
CA ASN A 331 45.16 -44.81 -7.89
C ASN A 331 45.11 -44.28 -9.34
N GLN A 332 45.00 -42.98 -9.50
CA GLN A 332 44.97 -42.28 -10.79
C GLN A 332 46.26 -41.47 -11.05
N SER A 333 47.34 -41.74 -10.31
CA SER A 333 48.66 -41.06 -10.42
C SER A 333 48.52 -39.53 -10.21
N LYS A 334 47.60 -39.07 -9.36
CA LYS A 334 47.37 -37.67 -9.03
C LYS A 334 47.78 -37.41 -7.59
N GLN A 335 48.16 -36.14 -7.28
CA GLN A 335 48.57 -35.74 -5.95
C GLN A 335 47.55 -34.81 -5.33
N LEU A 336 47.45 -34.86 -4.00
CA LEU A 336 46.54 -34.00 -3.22
C LEU A 336 47.39 -33.26 -2.18
N GLU A 337 47.44 -31.93 -2.31
CA GLU A 337 48.15 -31.04 -1.40
C GLU A 337 47.15 -30.36 -0.46
N LEU A 338 47.35 -30.52 0.85
CA LEU A 338 46.48 -29.98 1.88
C LEU A 338 47.22 -28.93 2.70
N SER A 339 46.62 -27.73 2.83
CA SER A 339 47.12 -26.63 3.66
C SER A 339 46.04 -26.21 4.61
N LEU A 340 46.21 -26.48 5.90
CA LEU A 340 45.29 -26.13 6.96
C LEU A 340 45.75 -24.88 7.72
N THR A 341 44.81 -24.12 8.23
CA THR A 341 45.03 -22.97 9.14
C THR A 341 44.97 -23.45 10.61
N GLU A 342 44.86 -22.50 11.55
CA GLU A 342 44.53 -22.78 12.94
C GLU A 342 43.15 -23.45 13.03
N GLU A 343 42.97 -24.26 14.11
CA GLU A 343 41.73 -24.97 14.40
C GLU A 343 40.51 -24.04 14.37
N VAL A 344 39.47 -24.43 13.66
CA VAL A 344 38.23 -23.61 13.53
C VAL A 344 37.01 -24.49 13.76
N LEU A 345 36.26 -24.11 14.80
CA LEU A 345 34.99 -24.73 15.16
C LEU A 345 33.84 -23.91 14.60
N MET A 346 32.80 -24.57 14.04
CA MET A 346 31.55 -23.96 13.64
C MET A 346 30.37 -24.84 14.00
N ASN A 347 29.18 -24.22 14.11
CA ASN A 347 27.93 -24.96 14.27
C ASN A 347 27.39 -25.38 12.90
N GLY A 348 26.98 -26.65 12.76
CA GLY A 348 26.40 -27.12 11.52
C GLY A 348 26.09 -28.62 11.50
N SER A 349 25.65 -29.11 10.36
CA SER A 349 25.48 -30.53 10.12
C SER A 349 26.74 -31.14 9.51
N ILE A 350 27.40 -32.02 10.29
CA ILE A 350 28.63 -32.70 9.84
C ILE A 350 28.38 -33.51 8.55
N GLU A 351 27.21 -34.13 8.43
CA GLU A 351 26.87 -34.94 7.25
C GLU A 351 26.77 -34.10 5.97
N LEU A 352 26.12 -32.96 6.06
CA LEU A 352 25.92 -32.05 4.91
C LEU A 352 27.24 -31.40 4.49
N LEU A 353 28.05 -30.94 5.44
CA LEU A 353 29.34 -30.34 5.15
C LEU A 353 30.32 -31.39 4.60
N ARG A 354 30.32 -32.59 5.14
CA ARG A 354 31.11 -33.73 4.60
C ARG A 354 30.75 -33.96 3.14
N ARG A 355 29.48 -34.11 2.82
CA ARG A 355 29.00 -34.31 1.42
C ARG A 355 29.40 -33.18 0.50
N ALA A 356 29.24 -31.90 0.98
CA ALA A 356 29.60 -30.76 0.17
C ALA A 356 31.09 -30.74 -0.18
N ILE A 357 31.94 -30.91 0.82
CA ILE A 357 33.40 -30.88 0.67
C ILE A 357 33.87 -32.09 -0.19
N GLU A 358 33.35 -33.26 0.10
CA GLU A 358 33.67 -34.48 -0.64
C GLU A 358 33.30 -34.37 -2.13
N ASN A 359 32.10 -33.84 -2.44
CA ASN A 359 31.66 -33.62 -3.84
C ASN A 359 32.60 -32.66 -4.58
N VAL A 360 33.02 -31.57 -3.94
CA VAL A 360 33.96 -30.60 -4.53
C VAL A 360 35.35 -31.23 -4.74
N MET A 361 35.86 -31.96 -3.74
CA MET A 361 37.19 -32.58 -3.81
C MET A 361 37.23 -33.70 -4.88
N ARG A 362 36.23 -34.59 -4.91
CA ARG A 362 36.14 -35.65 -5.92
C ARG A 362 36.01 -35.06 -7.33
N ASN A 363 35.25 -33.99 -7.48
CA ASN A 363 35.15 -33.28 -8.74
C ASN A 363 36.52 -32.74 -9.19
N ALA A 364 37.27 -32.11 -8.29
CA ALA A 364 38.62 -31.61 -8.55
C ALA A 364 39.58 -32.72 -8.95
N VAL A 365 39.59 -33.84 -8.23
CA VAL A 365 40.42 -35.00 -8.57
C VAL A 365 40.05 -35.55 -9.95
N PHE A 366 38.78 -35.62 -10.28
CA PHE A 366 38.33 -36.13 -11.57
C PHE A 366 38.84 -35.29 -12.75
N TYR A 367 38.73 -33.95 -12.67
CA TYR A 367 39.14 -33.05 -13.76
C TYR A 367 40.64 -32.77 -13.83
N THR A 368 41.38 -33.06 -12.76
CA THR A 368 42.84 -32.93 -12.73
C THR A 368 43.50 -33.99 -13.66
N PRO A 369 44.44 -33.64 -14.56
CA PRO A 369 45.20 -34.59 -15.36
C PRO A 369 46.05 -35.52 -14.50
N GLU A 370 46.46 -36.68 -15.08
CA GLU A 370 47.46 -37.56 -14.47
C GLU A 370 48.77 -36.82 -14.23
N HIS A 371 49.50 -37.18 -13.18
CA HIS A 371 50.74 -36.55 -12.75
C HIS A 371 50.65 -35.06 -12.38
N SER A 372 49.46 -34.60 -12.06
CA SER A 372 49.15 -33.24 -11.60
C SER A 372 48.57 -33.25 -10.20
N GLN A 373 48.39 -32.06 -9.58
CA GLN A 373 47.93 -31.98 -8.21
C GLN A 373 46.61 -31.19 -8.07
N VAL A 374 45.87 -31.51 -6.99
CA VAL A 374 44.71 -30.76 -6.46
C VAL A 374 45.17 -30.05 -5.21
N ASP A 375 44.97 -28.75 -5.15
CA ASP A 375 45.29 -27.93 -3.99
C ASP A 375 44.05 -27.69 -3.14
N ILE A 376 44.14 -28.00 -1.84
CA ILE A 376 43.07 -27.79 -0.87
C ILE A 376 43.61 -26.85 0.21
N LYS A 377 42.93 -25.73 0.45
CA LYS A 377 43.37 -24.75 1.42
C LYS A 377 42.20 -24.34 2.33
N VAL A 378 42.38 -24.44 3.65
CA VAL A 378 41.45 -23.93 4.63
C VAL A 378 42.03 -22.64 5.21
N ARG A 379 41.28 -21.56 5.16
CA ARG A 379 41.69 -20.24 5.68
C ARG A 379 40.64 -19.66 6.60
N LYS A 380 41.05 -19.19 7.76
CA LYS A 380 40.21 -18.44 8.65
C LYS A 380 40.26 -16.96 8.26
N LYS A 381 39.12 -16.37 8.03
CA LYS A 381 38.92 -14.91 7.90
C LYS A 381 38.26 -14.41 9.19
N SER A 382 38.21 -13.09 9.43
CA SER A 382 37.73 -12.51 10.70
C SER A 382 36.37 -13.07 11.19
N ASN A 383 35.44 -13.39 10.31
CA ASN A 383 34.08 -13.85 10.64
C ASN A 383 33.60 -15.00 9.74
N SER A 384 34.50 -15.67 9.07
CA SER A 384 34.20 -16.78 8.16
C SER A 384 35.36 -17.71 7.97
N ILE A 385 35.05 -18.96 7.55
CA ILE A 385 36.00 -19.93 7.08
C ILE A 385 35.90 -20.00 5.55
N SER A 386 37.03 -20.04 4.86
CA SER A 386 37.07 -20.28 3.42
C SER A 386 37.78 -21.61 3.17
N ILE A 387 37.07 -22.56 2.53
CA ILE A 387 37.64 -23.82 2.05
C ILE A 387 37.77 -23.67 0.55
N LEU A 388 39.00 -23.68 0.07
CA LEU A 388 39.34 -23.49 -1.33
C LEU A 388 39.87 -24.82 -1.90
N VAL A 389 39.27 -25.32 -2.99
CA VAL A 389 39.69 -26.50 -3.70
C VAL A 389 39.98 -26.11 -5.14
N CYS A 390 41.24 -26.30 -5.60
CA CYS A 390 41.67 -25.95 -6.95
C CYS A 390 42.18 -27.18 -7.68
N ASP A 391 41.64 -27.45 -8.86
CA ASP A 391 42.15 -28.48 -9.78
C ASP A 391 43.21 -27.90 -10.74
N SER A 392 43.88 -28.81 -11.48
CA SER A 392 44.83 -28.50 -12.54
C SER A 392 44.27 -28.84 -13.93
N GLY A 393 42.95 -28.82 -14.08
CA GLY A 393 42.27 -29.16 -15.32
C GLY A 393 42.31 -28.05 -16.36
N LYS A 394 41.41 -28.14 -17.36
CA LYS A 394 41.34 -27.13 -18.45
C LYS A 394 40.61 -25.87 -18.07
N GLY A 395 40.01 -25.82 -16.85
CA GLY A 395 39.12 -24.74 -16.48
C GLY A 395 37.78 -24.77 -17.23
N VAL A 396 36.99 -23.72 -17.05
CA VAL A 396 35.63 -23.57 -17.60
C VAL A 396 35.51 -22.17 -18.20
N SER A 397 34.78 -22.01 -19.31
CA SER A 397 34.54 -20.69 -19.88
C SER A 397 33.74 -19.81 -18.89
N ASP A 398 34.09 -18.53 -18.80
CA ASP A 398 33.54 -17.60 -17.76
C ASP A 398 32.03 -17.48 -17.82
N ASP A 399 31.43 -17.55 -19.01
CA ASP A 399 29.98 -17.53 -19.22
C ASP A 399 29.27 -18.77 -18.60
N LYS A 400 29.99 -19.87 -18.35
CA LYS A 400 29.42 -21.12 -17.79
C LYS A 400 29.74 -21.36 -16.32
N LEU A 401 30.58 -20.51 -15.69
CA LEU A 401 30.93 -20.67 -14.27
C LEU A 401 29.71 -20.70 -13.34
N ALA A 402 28.74 -19.84 -13.60
CA ALA A 402 27.51 -19.78 -12.80
C ALA A 402 26.60 -21.00 -13.00
N GLU A 403 26.71 -21.70 -14.13
CA GLU A 403 25.89 -22.87 -14.45
C GLU A 403 26.39 -24.14 -13.78
N LEU A 404 27.67 -24.18 -13.34
CA LEU A 404 28.29 -25.35 -12.71
C LEU A 404 27.52 -25.91 -11.51
N PHE A 405 26.85 -25.03 -10.80
CA PHE A 405 26.10 -25.41 -9.60
C PHE A 405 24.62 -25.74 -9.89
N GLN A 406 24.18 -25.75 -11.14
CA GLN A 406 22.84 -26.20 -11.51
C GLN A 406 22.78 -27.72 -11.57
N PRO A 407 21.69 -28.36 -11.12
CA PRO A 407 21.51 -29.79 -11.21
C PRO A 407 21.62 -30.26 -12.66
N PHE A 408 22.26 -31.41 -12.86
CA PHE A 408 22.48 -32.12 -14.17
C PHE A 408 23.33 -31.36 -15.18
N VAL A 409 23.91 -30.20 -14.83
CA VAL A 409 24.82 -29.50 -15.74
C VAL A 409 26.18 -30.18 -15.81
N ARG A 410 26.62 -30.44 -17.02
CA ARG A 410 27.93 -31.07 -17.35
C ARG A 410 28.57 -30.26 -18.48
N ILE A 411 29.66 -29.57 -18.15
CA ILE A 411 30.39 -28.72 -19.09
C ILE A 411 31.50 -29.55 -19.67
N ASN A 412 31.55 -29.88 -20.93
CA ASN A 412 32.55 -30.63 -21.69
C ASN A 412 32.13 -31.96 -22.38
N GLU A 413 30.85 -32.11 -22.71
CA GLU A 413 30.41 -33.30 -23.46
C GLU A 413 30.83 -33.31 -24.95
N SER A 414 31.43 -32.23 -25.47
CA SER A 414 31.46 -32.09 -26.93
C SER A 414 32.67 -32.68 -27.66
N HIS A 415 33.74 -33.13 -27.02
CA HIS A 415 34.94 -33.43 -27.78
C HIS A 415 35.82 -34.63 -27.42
N GLN A 416 35.48 -35.49 -26.46
CA GLN A 416 36.24 -36.79 -26.32
C GLN A 416 35.39 -37.84 -25.59
N ASN A 417 35.55 -39.11 -25.96
CA ASN A 417 34.94 -40.33 -25.38
C ASN A 417 35.24 -40.58 -23.88
N ILE A 418 35.43 -39.55 -23.08
CA ILE A 418 35.65 -39.64 -21.64
C ILE A 418 34.28 -39.67 -20.98
N LYS A 419 33.84 -40.85 -20.57
CA LYS A 419 32.65 -41.00 -19.71
C LYS A 419 32.95 -40.31 -18.39
N VAL A 420 32.46 -39.07 -18.24
CA VAL A 420 32.49 -38.35 -16.97
C VAL A 420 31.65 -39.14 -15.97
N PRO A 421 32.18 -39.62 -14.83
CA PRO A 421 31.40 -40.25 -13.79
C PRO A 421 30.53 -39.20 -13.08
N GLY A 422 29.40 -39.66 -12.55
CA GLY A 422 28.43 -38.77 -11.84
C GLY A 422 27.33 -38.23 -12.75
N PHE A 423 26.28 -37.71 -12.12
CA PHE A 423 25.06 -37.25 -12.77
C PHE A 423 24.98 -35.72 -12.89
N GLY A 424 26.01 -35.00 -12.46
CA GLY A 424 26.00 -33.54 -12.41
C GLY A 424 25.17 -32.96 -11.25
N LEU A 425 24.97 -33.76 -10.20
CA LEU A 425 24.24 -33.34 -8.99
C LEU A 425 25.20 -32.93 -7.86
N GLY A 426 26.43 -33.38 -7.84
CA GLY A 426 27.37 -33.20 -6.72
C GLY A 426 27.62 -31.72 -6.38
N LEU A 427 27.89 -30.84 -7.38
CA LEU A 427 28.10 -29.42 -7.14
C LEU A 427 26.81 -28.68 -6.74
N ALA A 428 25.66 -29.10 -7.23
CA ALA A 428 24.37 -28.58 -6.83
C ALA A 428 24.06 -28.93 -5.35
N ILE A 429 24.36 -30.16 -4.94
CA ILE A 429 24.28 -30.63 -3.54
C ILE A 429 25.24 -29.81 -2.65
N ALA A 430 26.48 -29.62 -3.10
CA ALA A 430 27.46 -28.81 -2.38
C ALA A 430 26.99 -27.39 -2.18
N ARG A 431 26.50 -26.73 -3.24
CA ARG A 431 25.94 -25.37 -3.14
C ARG A 431 24.81 -25.29 -2.13
N ARG A 432 23.84 -26.20 -2.22
CA ARG A 432 22.68 -26.15 -1.33
C ARG A 432 23.06 -26.41 0.13
N ALA A 433 24.00 -27.34 0.38
CA ALA A 433 24.51 -27.61 1.71
C ALA A 433 25.23 -26.40 2.31
N ILE A 434 26.07 -25.70 1.55
CA ILE A 434 26.74 -24.47 1.99
C ILE A 434 25.74 -23.33 2.23
N GLU A 435 24.75 -23.12 1.35
CA GLU A 435 23.67 -22.12 1.52
C GLU A 435 22.84 -22.37 2.79
N LEU A 436 22.54 -23.63 3.14
CA LEU A 436 21.82 -23.98 4.37
C LEU A 436 22.60 -23.64 5.66
N HIS A 437 23.92 -23.58 5.56
CA HIS A 437 24.79 -23.13 6.64
C HIS A 437 25.03 -21.59 6.61
N GLY A 438 24.25 -20.84 5.82
CA GLY A 438 24.42 -19.39 5.68
C GLY A 438 25.70 -18.98 4.93
N GLY A 439 26.33 -19.93 4.25
CA GLY A 439 27.55 -19.74 3.49
C GLY A 439 27.32 -19.44 2.01
N GLU A 440 28.40 -19.23 1.29
CA GLU A 440 28.42 -18.99 -0.14
C GLU A 440 29.45 -19.89 -0.83
N ILE A 441 29.12 -20.37 -2.04
CA ILE A 441 30.03 -21.14 -2.88
C ILE A 441 30.23 -20.44 -4.23
N GLN A 442 31.47 -20.29 -4.64
CA GLN A 442 31.85 -19.61 -5.88
C GLN A 442 32.87 -20.44 -6.66
N ALA A 443 32.85 -20.32 -7.99
CA ALA A 443 33.81 -20.94 -8.87
C ALA A 443 34.50 -19.88 -9.73
N TYR A 444 35.84 -20.02 -9.92
CA TYR A 444 36.62 -19.17 -10.80
C TYR A 444 37.78 -19.90 -11.40
N ASN A 445 38.21 -19.45 -12.58
CA ASN A 445 39.36 -20.07 -13.23
C ASN A 445 40.67 -19.68 -12.52
N ARG A 446 41.58 -20.65 -12.40
CA ARG A 446 42.94 -20.45 -11.87
C ARG A 446 43.81 -19.78 -12.94
N GLU A 447 44.71 -18.86 -12.53
CA GLU A 447 45.73 -18.32 -13.43
C GLU A 447 46.62 -19.45 -13.99
N GLY A 448 46.61 -19.63 -15.31
CA GLY A 448 47.39 -20.61 -16.00
C GLY A 448 46.62 -21.84 -16.48
N ALA A 449 45.93 -22.56 -15.67
CA ALA A 449 44.97 -23.65 -15.99
C ALA A 449 44.36 -24.24 -14.73
N GLY A 450 43.06 -24.62 -14.77
CA GLY A 450 42.31 -25.23 -13.68
C GLY A 450 41.12 -24.41 -13.21
N LEU A 451 40.28 -25.05 -12.41
CA LEU A 451 39.12 -24.44 -11.76
C LEU A 451 39.32 -24.41 -10.24
N CYS A 452 39.04 -23.31 -9.63
CA CYS A 452 38.96 -23.18 -8.17
C CYS A 452 37.51 -23.08 -7.72
N ILE A 453 37.14 -23.79 -6.68
CA ILE A 453 35.85 -23.70 -6.00
C ILE A 453 36.14 -23.24 -4.57
N GLU A 454 35.60 -22.11 -4.20
CA GLU A 454 35.68 -21.53 -2.87
C GLU A 454 34.34 -21.66 -2.13
N MET A 455 34.35 -22.31 -0.99
CA MET A 455 33.23 -22.43 -0.06
C MET A 455 33.50 -21.54 1.15
N SER A 456 32.67 -20.52 1.36
CA SER A 456 32.76 -19.60 2.48
C SER A 456 31.63 -19.86 3.47
N LEU A 457 31.96 -20.10 4.74
CA LEU A 457 31.02 -20.43 5.79
C LEU A 457 31.16 -19.41 6.92
N PRO A 458 30.09 -18.90 7.53
CA PRO A 458 30.14 -18.02 8.71
C PRO A 458 30.59 -18.83 9.94
N ILE A 459 31.29 -18.16 10.88
CA ILE A 459 31.74 -18.75 12.15
C ILE A 459 30.78 -18.32 13.27
#